data_3f149c5bfab9d85d39e99c11371a4700
#
_entry.id   3f149c5bfab9d85d39e99c11371a4700
#
_cell.length_a   1.000
_cell.length_b   1.000
_cell.length_c   1.000
_cell.angle_alpha   90.00
_cell.angle_beta   90.00
_cell.angle_gamma   90.00
#
_symmetry.space_group_name_H-M   'P 1'
#
loop_
_entity.id
_entity.type
_entity.pdbx_description
1 polymer ?
#
loop_
_entity_poly.entity_id
_entity_poly.type
_entity_poly.pdbx_seq_one_letter_code
_entity_poly.pdbx_strand_id
1 'polypeptide(L)'
;MQGLGKKVLSVLVFVAAFVVVKYGFDAYQRYKTQANVEASMAKLKADGVKNNPNLPVSEAMGREAVAKTSEQLSAEGDEKTRRARAASSYFGFYLVNTRTRPEFCRQQNVDITPFVSAFEREHKAESAQARAALAAVDTDENQLFGLVEKQLKQVIVQDMNDIAASNKVSVREACQMIASNGETVAAEMHISKVQPAVYRTLTTGRP
;
A
#
# COMPACT_ATOMS: atom_id res chain seq x y z
N MET A 1 -16.69 16.32 -18.49
CA MET A 1 -15.42 15.61 -18.13
C MET A 1 -15.22 15.43 -16.61
N GLN A 2 -16.24 15.65 -15.77
CA GLN A 2 -16.14 15.57 -14.29
C GLN A 2 -16.36 14.16 -13.68
N GLY A 3 -16.65 13.15 -14.48
CA GLY A 3 -16.97 11.81 -13.97
C GLY A 3 -15.83 10.79 -13.96
N LEU A 4 -14.77 11.05 -14.71
CA LEU A 4 -13.67 10.08 -14.89
C LEU A 4 -12.74 10.03 -13.67
N GLY A 5 -12.45 11.17 -13.06
CA GLY A 5 -11.57 11.27 -11.89
C GLY A 5 -12.07 10.49 -10.67
N LYS A 6 -13.39 10.54 -10.40
CA LYS A 6 -13.96 9.85 -9.23
C LYS A 6 -13.99 8.33 -9.35
N LYS A 7 -14.12 7.78 -10.58
CA LYS A 7 -14.16 6.32 -10.80
C LYS A 7 -12.75 5.68 -10.83
N VAL A 8 -11.73 6.42 -11.28
CA VAL A 8 -10.34 5.96 -11.21
C VAL A 8 -9.84 5.95 -9.77
N LEU A 9 -10.32 6.90 -8.97
CA LEU A 9 -9.91 7.07 -7.58
C LEU A 9 -10.38 5.97 -6.64
N SER A 10 -11.52 5.37 -6.94
CA SER A 10 -12.19 4.45 -6.02
C SER A 10 -11.49 3.10 -5.85
N VAL A 11 -10.56 2.74 -6.74
CA VAL A 11 -9.96 1.39 -6.79
C VAL A 11 -8.45 1.41 -6.47
N LEU A 12 -7.81 2.57 -6.43
CA LEU A 12 -6.35 2.72 -6.33
C LEU A 12 -5.73 2.51 -4.94
N VAL A 13 -6.38 1.80 -4.03
CA VAL A 13 -5.93 1.84 -2.64
C VAL A 13 -5.80 0.46 -1.98
N PHE A 14 -4.63 0.11 -1.48
CA PHE A 14 -4.43 -0.47 -0.16
C PHE A 14 -4.26 -1.96 0.07
N VAL A 15 -3.23 -2.64 -0.28
CA VAL A 15 -3.04 -3.98 0.30
C VAL A 15 -1.69 -4.25 0.98
N ALA A 16 -0.71 -3.43 0.77
CA ALA A 16 0.65 -3.74 1.20
C ALA A 16 0.95 -3.60 2.71
N ALA A 17 0.11 -2.90 3.45
CA ALA A 17 0.47 -2.45 4.78
C ALA A 17 0.50 -3.51 5.88
N PHE A 18 -0.25 -4.60 5.72
CA PHE A 18 -0.51 -5.51 6.84
C PHE A 18 0.60 -6.54 7.11
N VAL A 19 1.38 -6.85 6.10
CA VAL A 19 2.25 -8.02 6.15
C VAL A 19 3.55 -7.81 6.91
N VAL A 20 4.05 -6.59 6.96
CA VAL A 20 5.40 -6.29 7.46
C VAL A 20 5.50 -6.19 8.98
N VAL A 21 4.38 -5.95 9.65
CA VAL A 21 4.37 -5.55 11.07
C VAL A 21 4.70 -6.67 12.05
N LYS A 22 4.54 -7.93 11.67
CA LYS A 22 4.65 -9.05 12.62
C LYS A 22 6.04 -9.69 12.74
N TYR A 23 6.95 -9.46 11.81
CA TYR A 23 8.13 -10.31 11.65
C TYR A 23 9.42 -9.54 11.42
N GLY A 24 9.93 -8.92 12.49
CA GLY A 24 11.33 -8.50 12.56
C GLY A 24 12.22 -9.65 13.02
N PHE A 25 13.34 -9.85 12.31
CA PHE A 25 14.55 -10.59 12.71
C PHE A 25 14.54 -12.12 12.80
N ASP A 26 14.99 -12.81 11.77
CA ASP A 26 16.06 -13.83 11.70
C ASP A 26 16.03 -14.63 10.39
N ALA A 27 17.18 -15.09 9.87
CA ALA A 27 17.25 -15.83 8.60
C ALA A 27 16.51 -17.19 8.62
N TYR A 28 16.38 -17.82 9.79
CA TYR A 28 15.55 -19.02 10.01
C TYR A 28 14.05 -18.70 10.00
N GLN A 29 13.69 -17.47 10.31
CA GLN A 29 12.34 -16.96 10.30
C GLN A 29 11.82 -16.66 8.86
N ARG A 30 12.73 -16.46 7.89
CA ARG A 30 12.32 -16.07 6.53
C ARG A 30 11.38 -17.09 5.87
N TYR A 31 11.63 -18.38 6.01
CA TYR A 31 10.76 -19.40 5.42
C TYR A 31 9.39 -19.48 6.13
N LYS A 32 9.38 -19.48 7.46
CA LYS A 32 8.13 -19.39 8.24
C LYS A 32 7.42 -18.05 8.02
N THR A 33 8.18 -16.97 7.84
CA THR A 33 7.65 -15.63 7.55
C THR A 33 6.89 -15.63 6.23
N GLN A 34 7.42 -16.23 5.15
CA GLN A 34 6.75 -16.23 3.86
C GLN A 34 5.42 -16.99 3.87
N ALA A 35 5.36 -18.17 4.49
CA ALA A 35 4.12 -18.92 4.66
C ALA A 35 3.08 -18.16 5.51
N ASN A 36 3.54 -17.49 6.58
CA ASN A 36 2.69 -16.68 7.43
C ASN A 36 2.19 -15.42 6.71
N VAL A 37 3.00 -14.82 5.85
CA VAL A 37 2.63 -13.70 5.01
C VAL A 37 1.54 -14.12 4.03
N GLU A 38 1.70 -15.24 3.33
CA GLU A 38 0.69 -15.78 2.41
C GLU A 38 -0.63 -16.08 3.12
N ALA A 39 -0.58 -16.73 4.28
CA ALA A 39 -1.76 -17.01 5.09
C ALA A 39 -2.45 -15.71 5.58
N SER A 40 -1.68 -14.71 5.98
CA SER A 40 -2.20 -13.41 6.41
C SER A 40 -2.88 -12.66 5.26
N MET A 41 -2.31 -12.72 4.06
CA MET A 41 -2.90 -12.13 2.86
C MET A 41 -4.19 -12.84 2.44
N ALA A 42 -4.20 -14.19 2.47
CA ALA A 42 -5.40 -14.96 2.19
C ALA A 42 -6.53 -14.63 3.18
N LYS A 43 -6.19 -14.53 4.48
CA LYS A 43 -7.14 -14.13 5.52
C LYS A 43 -7.64 -12.69 5.29
N LEU A 44 -6.74 -11.75 4.98
CA LEU A 44 -7.13 -10.37 4.71
C LEU A 44 -8.09 -10.27 3.52
N LYS A 45 -7.84 -11.04 2.45
CA LYS A 45 -8.73 -11.13 1.29
C LYS A 45 -10.11 -11.68 1.69
N ALA A 46 -10.14 -12.78 2.44
CA ALA A 46 -11.39 -13.41 2.87
C ALA A 46 -12.21 -12.48 3.78
N ASP A 47 -11.55 -11.86 4.78
CA ASP A 47 -12.19 -10.91 5.71
C ASP A 47 -12.68 -9.67 4.94
N GLY A 48 -11.85 -9.11 4.04
CA GLY A 48 -12.20 -7.93 3.26
C GLY A 48 -13.43 -8.15 2.39
N VAL A 49 -13.46 -9.22 1.61
CA VAL A 49 -14.61 -9.58 0.76
C VAL A 49 -15.86 -9.86 1.60
N LYS A 50 -15.72 -10.54 2.74
CA LYS A 50 -16.83 -10.80 3.67
C LYS A 50 -17.42 -9.51 4.23
N ASN A 51 -16.56 -8.57 4.65
CA ASN A 51 -16.99 -7.34 5.31
C ASN A 51 -17.42 -6.25 4.31
N ASN A 52 -17.01 -6.36 3.04
CA ASN A 52 -17.29 -5.39 1.98
C ASN A 52 -17.68 -6.09 0.67
N PRO A 53 -18.82 -6.84 0.64
CA PRO A 53 -19.16 -7.73 -0.48
C PRO A 53 -19.48 -7.01 -1.80
N ASN A 54 -19.76 -5.72 -1.77
CA ASN A 54 -20.12 -4.91 -2.94
C ASN A 54 -18.94 -4.13 -3.54
N LEU A 55 -17.74 -4.29 -2.98
CA LEU A 55 -16.54 -3.60 -3.45
C LEU A 55 -15.68 -4.52 -4.33
N PRO A 56 -14.91 -3.97 -5.28
CA PRO A 56 -13.80 -4.69 -5.90
C PRO A 56 -12.90 -5.35 -4.87
N VAL A 57 -12.32 -6.49 -5.20
CA VAL A 57 -11.53 -7.29 -4.24
C VAL A 57 -10.38 -6.49 -3.65
N SER A 58 -9.64 -5.73 -4.47
CA SER A 58 -8.53 -4.89 -4.02
C SER A 58 -9.00 -3.79 -3.04
N GLU A 59 -10.12 -3.14 -3.32
CA GLU A 59 -10.69 -2.12 -2.43
C GLU A 59 -11.18 -2.72 -1.10
N ALA A 60 -11.87 -3.87 -1.17
CA ALA A 60 -12.34 -4.61 0.01
C ALA A 60 -11.17 -5.00 0.93
N MET A 61 -10.10 -5.56 0.35
CA MET A 61 -8.85 -5.88 1.07
C MET A 61 -8.21 -4.63 1.67
N GLY A 62 -8.18 -3.53 0.93
CA GLY A 62 -7.62 -2.26 1.36
C GLY A 62 -8.34 -1.68 2.58
N ARG A 63 -9.66 -1.65 2.56
CA ARG A 63 -10.46 -1.18 3.71
C ARG A 63 -10.22 -2.03 4.95
N GLU A 64 -10.19 -3.35 4.78
CA GLU A 64 -9.90 -4.27 5.88
C GLU A 64 -8.48 -4.07 6.43
N ALA A 65 -7.48 -3.87 5.57
CA ALA A 65 -6.10 -3.59 5.97
C ALA A 65 -6.00 -2.29 6.79
N VAL A 66 -6.67 -1.22 6.34
CA VAL A 66 -6.72 0.07 7.06
C VAL A 66 -7.36 -0.09 8.43
N ALA A 67 -8.49 -0.79 8.53
CA ALA A 67 -9.18 -1.03 9.80
C ALA A 67 -8.28 -1.80 10.79
N LYS A 68 -7.69 -2.91 10.36
CA LYS A 68 -6.78 -3.72 11.19
C LYS A 68 -5.52 -2.96 11.59
N THR A 69 -4.94 -2.18 10.69
CA THR A 69 -3.77 -1.34 11.00
C THR A 69 -4.13 -0.30 12.05
N SER A 70 -5.27 0.39 11.92
CA SER A 70 -5.74 1.37 12.90
C SER A 70 -5.94 0.75 14.28
N GLU A 71 -6.56 -0.43 14.35
CA GLU A 71 -6.74 -1.17 15.59
C GLU A 71 -5.40 -1.54 16.25
N GLN A 72 -4.45 -2.08 15.46
CA GLN A 72 -3.12 -2.44 15.95
C GLN A 72 -2.31 -1.24 16.44
N LEU A 73 -2.38 -0.09 15.75
CA LEU A 73 -1.70 1.12 16.18
C LEU A 73 -2.31 1.66 17.47
N SER A 74 -3.62 1.55 17.63
CA SER A 74 -4.33 1.99 18.84
C SER A 74 -4.05 1.08 20.05
N ALA A 75 -3.86 -0.21 19.83
CA ALA A 75 -3.56 -1.19 20.86
C ALA A 75 -2.07 -1.18 21.30
N GLU A 76 -1.17 -0.59 20.50
CA GLU A 76 0.27 -0.57 20.80
C GLU A 76 0.62 0.51 21.82
N GLY A 77 1.09 0.08 23.00
CA GLY A 77 1.44 0.96 24.12
C GLY A 77 2.79 1.66 23.96
N ASP A 78 3.78 0.99 23.33
CA ASP A 78 5.10 1.55 23.13
C ASP A 78 5.16 2.44 21.88
N GLU A 79 5.52 3.73 22.06
CA GLU A 79 5.56 4.70 20.98
C GLU A 79 6.57 4.33 19.88
N LYS A 80 7.75 3.82 20.26
CA LYS A 80 8.79 3.43 19.30
C LYS A 80 8.29 2.30 18.39
N THR A 81 7.71 1.26 18.99
CA THR A 81 7.12 0.13 18.29
C THR A 81 5.94 0.58 17.43
N ARG A 82 5.08 1.43 17.96
CA ARG A 82 3.93 1.98 17.23
C ARG A 82 4.35 2.78 15.98
N ARG A 83 5.37 3.65 16.10
CA ARG A 83 5.93 4.39 14.95
C ARG A 83 6.56 3.46 13.93
N ALA A 84 7.31 2.44 14.34
CA ALA A 84 7.89 1.44 13.45
C ALA A 84 6.82 0.63 12.70
N ARG A 85 5.71 0.27 13.37
CA ARG A 85 4.54 -0.36 12.75
C ARG A 85 3.89 0.55 11.70
N ALA A 86 3.67 1.81 12.05
CA ALA A 86 3.13 2.79 11.11
C ALA A 86 4.05 2.98 9.90
N ALA A 87 5.36 3.04 10.11
CA ALA A 87 6.35 3.14 9.05
C ALA A 87 6.35 1.91 8.13
N SER A 88 6.25 0.71 8.68
CA SER A 88 6.13 -0.52 7.90
C SER A 88 4.85 -0.52 7.05
N SER A 89 3.73 -0.10 7.62
CA SER A 89 2.46 0.06 6.90
C SER A 89 2.56 1.09 5.78
N TYR A 90 3.16 2.24 6.07
CA TYR A 90 3.45 3.28 5.10
C TYR A 90 4.30 2.76 3.93
N PHE A 91 5.41 2.06 4.20
CA PHE A 91 6.26 1.55 3.14
C PHE A 91 5.61 0.44 2.32
N GLY A 92 4.72 -0.35 2.88
CA GLY A 92 3.90 -1.25 2.08
C GLY A 92 3.10 -0.50 1.01
N PHE A 93 2.42 0.57 1.41
CA PHE A 93 1.68 1.46 0.50
C PHE A 93 2.62 2.23 -0.46
N TYR A 94 3.72 2.78 0.04
CA TYR A 94 4.66 3.57 -0.75
C TYR A 94 5.33 2.73 -1.84
N LEU A 95 5.84 1.56 -1.49
CA LEU A 95 6.60 0.70 -2.40
C LEU A 95 5.73 0.06 -3.49
N VAL A 96 4.47 -0.22 -3.21
CA VAL A 96 3.56 -0.68 -4.27
C VAL A 96 3.37 0.37 -5.34
N ASN A 97 3.35 1.64 -4.97
CA ASN A 97 3.13 2.75 -5.90
C ASN A 97 4.40 3.25 -6.59
N THR A 98 5.56 3.14 -5.93
CA THR A 98 6.83 3.65 -6.49
C THR A 98 7.70 2.57 -7.14
N ARG A 99 7.47 1.29 -6.84
CA ARG A 99 8.26 0.18 -7.40
C ARG A 99 7.41 -0.81 -8.18
N THR A 100 6.38 -1.39 -7.54
CA THR A 100 5.67 -2.54 -8.12
C THR A 100 4.70 -2.12 -9.22
N ARG A 101 3.95 -1.03 -9.04
CA ARG A 101 3.02 -0.51 -10.06
C ARG A 101 3.76 -0.01 -11.32
N PRO A 102 4.85 0.76 -11.22
CA PRO A 102 5.63 1.15 -12.40
C PRO A 102 6.19 -0.05 -13.17
N GLU A 103 6.70 -1.06 -12.46
CA GLU A 103 7.17 -2.30 -13.09
C GLU A 103 6.05 -3.01 -13.84
N PHE A 104 4.88 -3.14 -13.21
CA PHE A 104 3.70 -3.74 -13.82
C PHE A 104 3.25 -2.99 -15.09
N CYS A 105 3.14 -1.66 -15.03
CA CYS A 105 2.72 -0.85 -16.18
C CYS A 105 3.76 -0.85 -17.30
N ARG A 106 5.05 -0.92 -16.98
CA ARG A 106 6.12 -1.10 -17.96
C ARG A 106 5.99 -2.42 -18.73
N GLN A 107 5.55 -3.51 -18.07
CA GLN A 107 5.25 -4.78 -18.74
C GLN A 107 4.05 -4.67 -19.69
N GLN A 108 3.20 -3.67 -19.51
CA GLN A 108 2.12 -3.30 -20.44
C GLN A 108 2.57 -2.28 -21.50
N ASN A 109 3.87 -1.97 -21.60
CA ASN A 109 4.46 -0.93 -22.46
C ASN A 109 3.90 0.48 -22.17
N VAL A 110 3.65 0.80 -20.91
CA VAL A 110 3.21 2.11 -20.44
C VAL A 110 4.16 2.63 -19.38
N ASP A 111 4.70 3.85 -19.60
CA ASP A 111 5.50 4.58 -18.63
C ASP A 111 4.59 5.44 -17.74
N ILE A 112 4.67 5.21 -16.42
CA ILE A 112 3.96 6.00 -15.40
C ILE A 112 4.90 6.82 -14.52
N THR A 113 6.12 7.13 -15.00
CA THR A 113 7.09 7.98 -14.30
C THR A 113 6.50 9.31 -13.83
N PRO A 114 5.62 10.02 -14.60
CA PRO A 114 4.97 11.24 -14.11
C PRO A 114 4.17 11.03 -12.82
N PHE A 115 3.42 9.92 -12.73
CA PHE A 115 2.72 9.55 -11.50
C PHE A 115 3.70 9.27 -10.35
N VAL A 116 4.75 8.49 -10.59
CA VAL A 116 5.74 8.15 -9.55
C VAL A 116 6.39 9.41 -8.99
N SER A 117 6.84 10.32 -9.87
CA SER A 117 7.47 11.58 -9.46
C SER A 117 6.53 12.47 -8.65
N ALA A 118 5.27 12.55 -9.05
CA ALA A 118 4.24 13.27 -8.30
C ALA A 118 4.00 12.62 -6.93
N PHE A 119 3.86 11.29 -6.90
CA PHE A 119 3.62 10.54 -5.69
C PHE A 119 4.76 10.67 -4.66
N GLU A 120 6.02 10.59 -5.13
CA GLU A 120 7.21 10.78 -4.28
C GLU A 120 7.29 12.21 -3.72
N ARG A 121 6.93 13.20 -4.51
CA ARG A 121 6.88 14.61 -4.08
C ARG A 121 5.83 14.81 -2.99
N GLU A 122 4.61 14.29 -3.20
CA GLU A 122 3.50 14.39 -2.24
C GLU A 122 3.81 13.69 -0.91
N HIS A 123 4.61 12.63 -0.92
CA HIS A 123 4.93 11.82 0.27
C HIS A 123 6.35 12.05 0.82
N LYS A 124 7.04 13.12 0.41
CA LYS A 124 8.44 13.36 0.79
C LYS A 124 8.66 13.44 2.29
N ALA A 125 7.79 14.16 2.99
CA ALA A 125 7.90 14.36 4.43
C ALA A 125 7.63 13.05 5.21
N GLU A 126 6.59 12.34 4.85
CA GLU A 126 6.19 11.09 5.47
C GLU A 126 7.22 9.98 5.22
N SER A 127 7.82 9.93 4.03
CA SER A 127 8.92 9.01 3.71
C SER A 127 10.13 9.23 4.62
N ALA A 128 10.49 10.48 4.89
CA ALA A 128 11.59 10.80 5.79
C ALA A 128 11.28 10.36 7.24
N GLN A 129 10.09 10.63 7.72
CA GLN A 129 9.64 10.22 9.06
C GLN A 129 9.57 8.69 9.20
N ALA A 130 9.05 8.01 8.18
CA ALA A 130 8.97 6.56 8.17
C ALA A 130 10.35 5.90 8.15
N ARG A 131 11.33 6.42 7.38
CA ARG A 131 12.72 5.95 7.41
C ARG A 131 13.33 6.13 8.79
N ALA A 132 13.13 7.27 9.43
CA ALA A 132 13.63 7.50 10.79
C ALA A 132 13.02 6.52 11.81
N ALA A 133 11.73 6.22 11.69
CA ALA A 133 11.04 5.27 12.57
C ALA A 133 11.53 3.82 12.36
N LEU A 134 11.83 3.40 11.12
CA LEU A 134 12.42 2.09 10.84
C LEU A 134 13.85 2.00 11.35
N ALA A 135 14.67 3.01 11.09
CA ALA A 135 16.06 3.05 11.56
C ALA A 135 16.15 2.93 13.09
N ALA A 136 15.18 3.47 13.82
CA ALA A 136 15.11 3.32 15.26
C ALA A 136 14.97 1.86 15.74
N VAL A 137 14.54 0.94 14.88
CA VAL A 137 14.40 -0.51 15.14
C VAL A 137 15.32 -1.35 14.25
N ASP A 138 16.43 -0.77 13.80
CA ASP A 138 17.47 -1.42 13.00
C ASP A 138 16.93 -2.07 11.70
N THR A 139 15.98 -1.41 11.05
CA THR A 139 15.31 -1.88 9.81
C THR A 139 15.30 -0.76 8.77
N ASP A 140 15.24 -1.13 7.49
CA ASP A 140 15.10 -0.20 6.37
C ASP A 140 14.02 -0.64 5.35
N GLU A 141 13.70 0.27 4.42
CA GLU A 141 12.68 0.03 3.39
C GLU A 141 13.04 -1.10 2.42
N ASN A 142 14.34 -1.35 2.15
CA ASN A 142 14.75 -2.41 1.21
C ASN A 142 14.63 -3.79 1.85
N GLN A 143 14.96 -3.90 3.15
CA GLN A 143 14.73 -5.12 3.92
C GLN A 143 13.23 -5.46 3.94
N LEU A 144 12.37 -4.46 4.19
CA LEU A 144 10.92 -4.64 4.15
C LEU A 144 10.45 -5.08 2.75
N PHE A 145 10.92 -4.40 1.70
CA PHE A 145 10.56 -4.75 0.32
C PHE A 145 10.93 -6.19 -0.01
N GLY A 146 12.14 -6.63 0.32
CA GLY A 146 12.60 -8.00 0.10
C GLY A 146 11.72 -9.07 0.77
N LEU A 147 11.04 -8.73 1.89
CA LEU A 147 10.13 -9.63 2.59
C LEU A 147 8.75 -9.75 1.91
N VAL A 148 8.29 -8.70 1.24
CA VAL A 148 6.91 -8.60 0.75
C VAL A 148 6.78 -8.43 -0.77
N GLU A 149 7.87 -8.35 -1.51
CA GLU A 149 7.88 -8.08 -2.95
C GLU A 149 6.94 -9.02 -3.74
N LYS A 150 7.00 -10.32 -3.44
CA LYS A 150 6.14 -11.34 -4.10
C LYS A 150 4.66 -11.01 -3.89
N GLN A 151 4.28 -10.63 -2.67
CA GLN A 151 2.91 -10.30 -2.33
C GLN A 151 2.48 -8.97 -2.96
N LEU A 152 3.35 -7.97 -2.98
CA LEU A 152 3.07 -6.70 -3.64
C LEU A 152 2.83 -6.91 -5.14
N LYS A 153 3.57 -7.81 -5.80
CA LYS A 153 3.34 -8.18 -7.20
C LYS A 153 1.98 -8.85 -7.43
N GLN A 154 1.53 -9.69 -6.50
CA GLN A 154 0.18 -10.29 -6.58
C GLN A 154 -0.92 -9.25 -6.38
N VAL A 155 -0.73 -8.38 -5.41
CA VAL A 155 -1.66 -7.29 -5.08
C VAL A 155 -1.84 -6.34 -6.25
N ILE A 156 -0.74 -5.91 -6.89
CA ILE A 156 -0.83 -4.97 -8.00
C ILE A 156 -1.53 -5.58 -9.22
N VAL A 157 -1.36 -6.86 -9.48
CA VAL A 157 -2.10 -7.56 -10.53
C VAL A 157 -3.61 -7.51 -10.26
N GLN A 158 -4.04 -7.82 -9.03
CA GLN A 158 -5.46 -7.75 -8.65
C GLN A 158 -5.98 -6.32 -8.75
N ASP A 159 -5.26 -5.34 -8.21
CA ASP A 159 -5.64 -3.93 -8.21
C ASP A 159 -5.80 -3.38 -9.63
N MET A 160 -4.84 -3.64 -10.51
CA MET A 160 -4.92 -3.18 -11.91
C MET A 160 -6.03 -3.86 -12.71
N ASN A 161 -6.36 -5.11 -12.42
CA ASN A 161 -7.51 -5.79 -13.01
C ASN A 161 -8.83 -5.19 -12.51
N ASP A 162 -8.93 -4.88 -11.22
CA ASP A 162 -10.13 -4.25 -10.64
C ASP A 162 -10.33 -2.83 -11.19
N ILE A 163 -9.24 -2.06 -11.37
CA ILE A 163 -9.29 -0.73 -12.04
C ILE A 163 -9.80 -0.89 -13.48
N ALA A 164 -9.23 -1.82 -14.23
CA ALA A 164 -9.60 -2.06 -15.62
C ALA A 164 -11.09 -2.47 -15.73
N ALA A 165 -11.55 -3.40 -14.91
CA ALA A 165 -12.92 -3.85 -14.86
C ALA A 165 -13.90 -2.74 -14.47
N SER A 166 -13.59 -1.96 -13.43
CA SER A 166 -14.43 -0.86 -12.95
C SER A 166 -14.59 0.27 -13.97
N ASN A 167 -13.60 0.47 -14.82
CA ASN A 167 -13.60 1.49 -15.86
C ASN A 167 -13.97 0.94 -17.25
N LYS A 168 -14.19 -0.39 -17.37
CA LYS A 168 -14.49 -1.09 -18.63
C LYS A 168 -13.42 -0.84 -19.71
N VAL A 169 -12.17 -0.93 -19.32
CA VAL A 169 -10.99 -0.73 -20.18
C VAL A 169 -10.04 -1.94 -20.05
N SER A 170 -9.05 -2.04 -20.92
CA SER A 170 -7.96 -3.00 -20.76
C SER A 170 -7.02 -2.59 -19.63
N VAL A 171 -6.23 -3.52 -19.11
CA VAL A 171 -5.18 -3.24 -18.09
C VAL A 171 -4.15 -2.23 -18.62
N ARG A 172 -3.81 -2.29 -19.90
CA ARG A 172 -2.94 -1.29 -20.55
C ARG A 172 -3.55 0.10 -20.50
N GLU A 173 -4.83 0.23 -20.86
CA GLU A 173 -5.54 1.51 -20.78
C GLU A 173 -5.66 2.01 -19.34
N ALA A 174 -5.85 1.12 -18.36
CA ALA A 174 -5.80 1.48 -16.94
C ALA A 174 -4.43 2.09 -16.55
N CYS A 175 -3.30 1.52 -17.03
CA CYS A 175 -1.98 2.12 -16.85
C CYS A 175 -1.87 3.49 -17.56
N GLN A 176 -2.42 3.65 -18.77
CA GLN A 176 -2.44 4.93 -19.49
C GLN A 176 -3.27 6.00 -18.76
N MET A 177 -4.37 5.61 -18.11
CA MET A 177 -5.16 6.52 -17.28
C MET A 177 -4.34 7.04 -16.08
N ILE A 178 -3.54 6.18 -15.44
CA ILE A 178 -2.63 6.58 -14.37
C ILE A 178 -1.54 7.53 -14.92
N ALA A 179 -0.93 7.20 -16.07
CA ALA A 179 0.08 8.04 -16.70
C ALA A 179 -0.47 9.45 -17.01
N SER A 180 -1.67 9.52 -17.59
CA SER A 180 -2.29 10.78 -18.04
C SER A 180 -2.82 11.64 -16.88
N ASN A 181 -3.09 11.07 -15.71
CA ASN A 181 -3.66 11.77 -14.56
C ASN A 181 -2.75 11.72 -13.32
N GLY A 182 -1.46 11.50 -13.52
CA GLY A 182 -0.49 11.19 -12.47
C GLY A 182 -0.51 12.14 -11.28
N GLU A 183 -0.53 13.45 -11.51
CA GLU A 183 -0.60 14.48 -10.45
C GLU A 183 -1.88 14.34 -9.61
N THR A 184 -3.03 14.26 -10.27
CA THR A 184 -4.33 14.15 -9.59
C THR A 184 -4.43 12.85 -8.80
N VAL A 185 -4.00 11.75 -9.40
CA VAL A 185 -4.01 10.43 -8.74
C VAL A 185 -3.09 10.44 -7.51
N ALA A 186 -1.87 10.99 -7.63
CA ALA A 186 -0.94 11.09 -6.52
C ALA A 186 -1.50 11.92 -5.36
N ALA A 187 -2.07 13.09 -5.64
CA ALA A 187 -2.66 13.98 -4.63
C ALA A 187 -3.86 13.34 -3.90
N GLU A 188 -4.68 12.59 -4.64
CA GLU A 188 -5.81 11.87 -4.02
C GLU A 188 -5.36 10.64 -3.23
N MET A 189 -4.23 10.06 -3.57
CA MET A 189 -3.63 8.95 -2.85
C MET A 189 -2.76 9.38 -1.66
N HIS A 190 -2.77 10.67 -1.27
CA HIS A 190 -1.98 11.12 -0.13
C HIS A 190 -2.32 10.31 1.13
N ILE A 191 -1.29 9.87 1.87
CA ILE A 191 -1.42 8.94 3.01
C ILE A 191 -2.39 9.44 4.10
N SER A 192 -2.50 10.75 4.28
CA SER A 192 -3.45 11.34 5.24
C SER A 192 -4.92 11.08 4.89
N LYS A 193 -5.22 10.92 3.59
CA LYS A 193 -6.57 10.59 3.11
C LYS A 193 -6.85 9.10 3.18
N VAL A 194 -5.84 8.32 2.85
CA VAL A 194 -6.01 6.89 2.58
C VAL A 194 -5.71 6.02 3.80
N GLN A 195 -4.79 6.43 4.66
CA GLN A 195 -4.46 5.75 5.93
C GLN A 195 -4.26 6.78 7.06
N PRO A 196 -5.31 7.46 7.50
CA PRO A 196 -5.18 8.59 8.44
C PRO A 196 -4.54 8.19 9.78
N ALA A 197 -4.76 6.98 10.28
CA ALA A 197 -4.11 6.51 11.51
C ALA A 197 -2.59 6.35 11.33
N VAL A 198 -2.15 5.80 10.19
CA VAL A 198 -0.72 5.71 9.85
C VAL A 198 -0.09 7.09 9.75
N TYR A 199 -0.73 8.00 9.01
CA TYR A 199 -0.28 9.38 8.88
C TYR A 199 -0.12 10.06 10.24
N ARG A 200 -1.16 10.03 11.10
CA ARG A 200 -1.10 10.65 12.44
C ARG A 200 -0.01 10.02 13.30
N THR A 201 0.11 8.68 13.28
CA THR A 201 1.15 7.99 14.07
C THR A 201 2.55 8.40 13.65
N LEU A 202 2.82 8.52 12.34
CA LEU A 202 4.12 8.97 11.84
C LEU A 202 4.41 10.41 12.25
N THR A 203 3.43 11.31 12.11
CA THR A 203 3.63 12.75 12.31
C THR A 203 3.57 13.17 13.77
N THR A 204 2.72 12.55 14.59
CA THR A 204 2.46 12.95 15.98
C THR A 204 2.79 11.90 17.03
N GLY A 205 3.12 10.66 16.62
CA GLY A 205 3.29 9.51 17.51
C GLY A 205 1.99 8.90 18.04
N ARG A 206 0.83 9.44 17.67
CA ARG A 206 -0.51 8.98 18.12
C ARG A 206 -1.34 8.48 16.93
N PRO A 207 -2.14 7.39 17.09
CA PRO A 207 -2.99 6.84 16.04
C PRO A 207 -4.18 7.72 15.67
#